data_3cf71f4b6a603acea26cab8f7fb33897
#
_entry.id   3cf71f4b6a603acea26cab8f7fb33897
#
_cell.length_a   1.000
_cell.length_b   1.000
_cell.length_c   1.000
_cell.angle_alpha   90.00
_cell.angle_beta   90.00
_cell.angle_gamma   90.00
#
_symmetry.space_group_name_H-M   'P 1'
#
loop_
_entity.id
_entity.type
_entity.pdbx_description
1 polymer ?
#
loop_
_entity_poly.entity_id
_entity_poly.type
_entity_poly.pdbx_seq_one_letter_code
_entity_poly.pdbx_strand_id
1 'polypeptide(L)'
;MLNKTSILDFLSDNKLLLRERFHVEKIGIFGSFARNEEGPESDIDILIELESNVTNVFDLKWSLREFLKNQFQREIDICNTKHIKPFAKEYILKDAIYV
;
A
#
# COMPACT_ATOMS: atom_id res chain seq x y z
N MET A 1 15.06 -11.83 2.16
CA MET A 1 14.49 -11.19 3.35
C MET A 1 13.61 -10.01 2.95
N LEU A 2 12.42 -9.92 3.51
CA LEU A 2 11.51 -8.83 3.21
C LEU A 2 11.97 -7.55 3.89
N ASN A 3 12.10 -6.47 3.12
CA ASN A 3 12.49 -5.17 3.62
C ASN A 3 11.90 -4.07 2.76
N LYS A 4 12.15 -2.80 3.13
CA LYS A 4 11.65 -1.64 2.40
C LYS A 4 11.99 -1.70 0.92
N THR A 5 13.24 -1.98 0.59
CA THR A 5 13.70 -2.02 -0.81
C THR A 5 12.98 -3.08 -1.62
N SER A 6 12.86 -4.30 -1.10
CA SER A 6 12.19 -5.40 -1.82
C SER A 6 10.71 -5.10 -2.06
N ILE A 7 10.04 -4.48 -1.09
CA ILE A 7 8.64 -4.10 -1.23
C ILE A 7 8.49 -3.02 -2.30
N LEU A 8 9.28 -1.96 -2.21
CA LEU A 8 9.21 -0.85 -3.18
C LEU A 8 9.56 -1.31 -4.59
N ASP A 9 10.54 -2.19 -4.74
CA ASP A 9 10.91 -2.74 -6.04
C ASP A 9 9.75 -3.53 -6.66
N PHE A 10 9.09 -4.38 -5.87
CA PHE A 10 7.93 -5.13 -6.35
C PHE A 10 6.81 -4.19 -6.78
N LEU A 11 6.48 -3.20 -5.96
CA LEU A 11 5.41 -2.26 -6.29
C LEU A 11 5.76 -1.44 -7.54
N SER A 12 7.00 -1.02 -7.67
CA SER A 12 7.46 -0.27 -8.84
C SER A 12 7.39 -1.11 -10.10
N ASP A 13 7.85 -2.36 -10.03
CA ASP A 13 7.86 -3.27 -11.18
C ASP A 13 6.44 -3.64 -11.64
N ASN A 14 5.46 -3.54 -10.77
CA ASN A 14 4.09 -3.95 -11.05
C ASN A 14 3.10 -2.78 -11.12
N LYS A 15 3.57 -1.56 -11.28
CA LYS A 15 2.69 -0.38 -11.31
C LYS A 15 1.60 -0.49 -12.38
N LEU A 16 1.97 -0.93 -13.58
CA LEU A 16 1.00 -1.05 -14.67
C LEU A 16 -0.06 -2.11 -14.35
N LEU A 17 0.36 -3.25 -13.85
CA LEU A 17 -0.56 -4.31 -13.45
C LEU A 17 -1.52 -3.84 -12.36
N LEU A 18 -0.98 -3.14 -11.37
CA LEU A 18 -1.78 -2.61 -10.26
C LEU A 18 -2.82 -1.61 -10.75
N ARG A 19 -2.44 -0.78 -11.72
CA ARG A 19 -3.37 0.17 -12.32
C ARG A 19 -4.46 -0.55 -13.12
N GLU A 20 -4.08 -1.49 -13.96
CA GLU A 20 -5.03 -2.19 -14.82
C GLU A 20 -5.99 -3.11 -14.06
N ARG A 21 -5.47 -3.84 -13.07
CA ARG A 21 -6.28 -4.80 -12.32
C ARG A 21 -7.04 -4.19 -11.17
N PHE A 22 -6.46 -3.20 -10.49
CA PHE A 22 -7.00 -2.68 -9.23
C PHE A 22 -7.32 -1.19 -9.28
N HIS A 23 -7.13 -0.55 -10.43
CA HIS A 23 -7.38 0.89 -10.61
C HIS A 23 -6.56 1.75 -9.64
N VAL A 24 -5.36 1.31 -9.32
CA VAL A 24 -4.45 2.04 -8.44
C VAL A 24 -3.73 3.11 -9.23
N GLU A 25 -3.92 4.37 -8.87
CA GLU A 25 -3.24 5.51 -9.48
C GLU A 25 -1.90 5.79 -8.81
N LYS A 26 -1.87 5.75 -7.49
CA LYS A 26 -0.65 5.92 -6.71
C LYS A 26 -0.56 4.83 -5.66
N ILE A 27 0.65 4.36 -5.39
CA ILE A 27 0.90 3.36 -4.36
C ILE A 27 2.25 3.61 -3.69
N GLY A 28 2.27 3.36 -2.40
CA GLY A 28 3.49 3.50 -1.61
C GLY A 28 3.36 2.73 -0.31
N ILE A 29 4.35 2.92 0.55
CA ILE A 29 4.36 2.32 1.87
C ILE A 29 4.45 3.40 2.93
N PHE A 30 4.00 3.06 4.14
CA PHE A 30 4.16 3.90 5.31
C PHE A 30 4.42 2.99 6.51
N GLY A 31 4.47 3.55 7.72
CA GLY A 31 4.64 2.75 8.91
C GLY A 31 6.01 2.14 9.09
N SER A 32 6.07 1.00 9.78
CA SER A 32 7.34 0.42 10.23
C SER A 32 8.32 0.07 9.12
N PHE A 33 7.84 -0.52 8.02
CA PHE A 33 8.72 -0.83 6.89
C PHE A 33 9.29 0.42 6.25
N ALA A 34 8.49 1.48 6.14
CA ALA A 34 8.97 2.75 5.56
C ALA A 34 10.06 3.38 6.43
N ARG A 35 9.98 3.20 7.75
CA ARG A 35 10.96 3.72 8.69
C ARG A 35 12.14 2.80 8.97
N ASN A 36 12.19 1.62 8.34
CA ASN A 36 13.17 0.56 8.63
C ASN A 36 13.13 0.10 10.09
N GLU A 37 11.93 0.08 10.67
CA GLU A 37 11.70 -0.32 12.06
C GLU A 37 10.89 -1.60 12.18
N GLU A 38 10.77 -2.34 11.08
CA GLU A 38 9.97 -3.56 11.04
C GLU A 38 10.59 -4.67 11.88
N GLY A 39 9.70 -5.45 12.52
CA GLY A 39 10.07 -6.67 13.20
C GLY A 39 9.65 -7.89 12.39
N PRO A 40 9.90 -9.11 12.92
CA PRO A 40 9.60 -10.37 12.22
C PRO A 40 8.12 -10.55 11.88
N GLU A 41 7.24 -9.90 12.61
CA GLU A 41 5.79 -10.05 12.44
C GLU A 41 5.09 -8.74 12.09
N SER A 42 5.84 -7.72 11.69
CA SER A 42 5.24 -6.43 11.31
C SER A 42 4.36 -6.58 10.09
N ASP A 43 3.19 -5.93 10.10
CA ASP A 43 2.34 -5.81 8.94
C ASP A 43 2.98 -4.87 7.94
N ILE A 44 2.65 -5.05 6.66
CA ILE A 44 3.08 -4.11 5.63
C ILE A 44 1.97 -3.08 5.46
N ASP A 45 2.29 -1.82 5.72
CA ASP A 45 1.35 -0.71 5.61
C ASP A 45 1.45 -0.10 4.21
N ILE A 46 0.41 -0.27 3.42
CA ILE A 46 0.34 0.15 2.02
C ILE A 46 -0.59 1.35 1.90
N LEU A 47 -0.12 2.37 1.22
CA LEU A 47 -0.87 3.58 0.98
C LEU A 47 -1.26 3.63 -0.50
N ILE A 48 -2.54 3.83 -0.79
CA ILE A 48 -3.02 3.87 -2.17
C ILE A 48 -3.87 5.09 -2.45
N GLU A 49 -3.91 5.45 -3.73
CA GLU A 49 -4.88 6.37 -4.27
C GLU A 49 -5.46 5.73 -5.52
N LEU A 50 -6.78 5.54 -5.55
CA LEU A 50 -7.46 4.90 -6.67
C LEU A 50 -7.84 5.94 -7.71
N GLU A 51 -8.08 5.48 -8.95
CA GLU A 51 -8.58 6.34 -10.02
C GLU A 51 -9.92 6.95 -9.62
N SER A 52 -10.21 8.15 -10.12
CA SER A 52 -11.34 8.97 -9.61
C SER A 52 -12.72 8.38 -9.86
N ASN A 53 -12.89 7.57 -10.90
CA ASN A 53 -14.21 7.07 -11.31
C ASN A 53 -14.54 5.68 -10.75
N VAL A 54 -13.75 5.21 -9.78
CA VAL A 54 -13.96 3.89 -9.19
C VAL A 54 -15.14 3.94 -8.23
N THR A 55 -16.07 2.98 -8.38
CA THR A 55 -17.24 2.88 -7.51
C THR A 55 -17.18 1.70 -6.56
N ASN A 56 -16.41 0.66 -6.87
CA ASN A 56 -16.31 -0.56 -6.06
C ASN A 56 -15.03 -0.56 -5.21
N VAL A 57 -14.82 0.54 -4.49
CA VAL A 57 -13.59 0.77 -3.70
C VAL A 57 -13.32 -0.36 -2.69
N PHE A 58 -14.36 -0.80 -1.99
CA PHE A 58 -14.20 -1.83 -0.97
C PHE A 58 -13.69 -3.15 -1.58
N ASP A 59 -14.31 -3.57 -2.68
CA ASP A 59 -13.93 -4.82 -3.36
C ASP A 59 -12.52 -4.75 -3.93
N LEU A 60 -12.17 -3.62 -4.52
CA LEU A 60 -10.82 -3.42 -5.07
C LEU A 60 -9.77 -3.46 -3.98
N LYS A 61 -10.05 -2.80 -2.87
CA LYS A 61 -9.15 -2.76 -1.71
C LYS A 61 -8.94 -4.17 -1.15
N TRP A 62 -10.02 -4.94 -1.03
CA TRP A 62 -9.94 -6.33 -0.59
C TRP A 62 -9.10 -7.18 -1.53
N SER A 63 -9.38 -7.10 -2.84
CA SER A 63 -8.66 -7.90 -3.84
C SER A 63 -7.17 -7.53 -3.89
N LEU A 64 -6.86 -6.25 -3.80
CA LEU A 64 -5.48 -5.78 -3.76
C LEU A 64 -4.75 -6.30 -2.51
N ARG A 65 -5.41 -6.25 -1.38
CA ARG A 65 -4.86 -6.76 -0.13
C ARG A 65 -4.50 -8.24 -0.26
N GLU A 66 -5.41 -9.05 -0.82
CA GLU A 66 -5.16 -10.48 -0.99
C GLU A 66 -4.03 -10.76 -1.99
N PHE A 67 -3.97 -9.98 -3.05
CA PHE A 67 -2.88 -10.08 -4.03
C PHE A 67 -1.52 -9.82 -3.38
N LEU A 68 -1.41 -8.74 -2.62
CA LEU A 68 -0.16 -8.37 -1.96
C LEU A 68 0.19 -9.33 -0.81
N LYS A 69 -0.82 -9.79 -0.08
CA LYS A 69 -0.62 -10.77 0.98
C LYS A 69 -0.04 -12.07 0.43
N ASN A 70 -0.57 -12.54 -0.69
CA ASN A 70 -0.04 -13.73 -1.35
C ASN A 70 1.38 -13.53 -1.84
N GLN A 71 1.69 -12.35 -2.34
CA GLN A 71 3.02 -12.04 -2.86
C GLN A 71 4.07 -11.97 -1.74
N PHE A 72 3.75 -11.28 -0.64
CA PHE A 72 4.72 -11.03 0.41
C PHE A 72 4.67 -12.03 1.55
N GLN A 73 3.63 -12.85 1.61
CA GLN A 73 3.39 -13.80 2.71
C GLN A 73 3.40 -13.09 4.07
N ARG A 74 2.74 -11.93 4.11
CA ARG A 74 2.66 -11.07 5.28
C ARG A 74 1.29 -10.39 5.30
N GLU A 75 0.78 -10.08 6.49
CA GLU A 75 -0.46 -9.31 6.59
C GLU A 75 -0.27 -7.92 6.01
N ILE A 76 -1.26 -7.46 5.28
CA ILE A 76 -1.25 -6.18 4.58
C ILE A 76 -2.33 -5.27 5.16
N ASP A 77 -1.94 -4.05 5.51
CA ASP A 77 -2.87 -3.01 5.93
C ASP A 77 -2.91 -1.95 4.84
N ILE A 78 -4.07 -1.78 4.21
CA ILE A 78 -4.21 -0.84 3.10
C ILE A 78 -4.96 0.41 3.55
N CYS A 79 -4.36 1.56 3.32
CA CYS A 79 -4.95 2.85 3.59
C CYS A 79 -5.17 3.61 2.28
N ASN A 80 -6.43 3.99 2.01
CA ASN A 80 -6.76 4.83 0.86
C ASN A 80 -6.66 6.29 1.30
N THR A 81 -5.78 7.07 0.64
CA THR A 81 -5.52 8.45 1.05
C THR A 81 -6.77 9.32 1.07
N LYS A 82 -7.74 9.02 0.22
CA LYS A 82 -9.01 9.80 0.17
C LYS A 82 -9.87 9.63 1.41
N HIS A 83 -9.65 8.57 2.18
CA HIS A 83 -10.46 8.23 3.34
C HIS A 83 -9.71 8.41 4.66
N ILE A 84 -8.53 9.00 4.63
CA ILE A 84 -7.78 9.28 5.85
C ILE A 84 -8.40 10.49 6.55
N LYS A 85 -8.69 10.33 7.82
CA LYS A 85 -9.20 11.45 8.63
C LYS A 85 -8.13 12.53 8.78
N PRO A 86 -8.51 13.81 8.77
CA PRO A 86 -7.53 14.91 8.80
C PRO A 86 -6.50 14.81 9.92
N PHE A 87 -6.93 14.40 11.12
CA PHE A 87 -6.01 14.32 12.26
C PHE A 87 -4.96 13.21 12.11
N ALA A 88 -5.25 12.18 11.32
CA ALA A 88 -4.32 11.07 11.09
C ALA A 88 -3.48 11.27 9.83
N LYS A 89 -3.93 12.11 8.90
CA LYS A 89 -3.32 12.27 7.59
C LYS A 89 -1.86 12.71 7.67
N GLU A 90 -1.59 13.73 8.46
CA GLU A 90 -0.22 14.24 8.60
C GLU A 90 0.70 13.18 9.19
N TYR A 91 0.23 12.46 10.18
CA TYR A 91 0.98 11.39 10.83
C TYR A 91 1.31 10.26 9.84
N ILE A 92 0.31 9.81 9.07
CA ILE A 92 0.48 8.72 8.11
C ILE A 92 1.38 9.14 6.96
N LEU A 93 1.16 10.33 6.38
CA LEU A 93 1.90 10.79 5.21
C LEU A 93 3.34 11.20 5.53
N LYS A 94 3.65 11.43 6.79
CA LYS A 94 4.99 11.81 7.22
C LYS A 94 6.06 10.83 6.77
N ASP A 95 5.77 9.53 6.86
CA ASP A 95 6.72 8.46 6.52
C ASP A 95 6.42 7.82 5.17
N ALA A 96 5.45 8.33 4.42
CA ALA A 96 5.02 7.72 3.16
C ALA A 96 6.10 7.79 2.09
N ILE A 97 6.32 6.66 1.41
CA ILE A 97 7.25 6.55 0.29
C ILE A 97 6.47 5.97 -0.88
N TYR A 98 6.29 6.77 -1.93
CA TYR A 98 5.59 6.34 -3.14
C TYR A 98 6.57 5.83 -4.19
N VAL A 99 6.09 4.93 -5.01
CA VAL A 99 6.83 4.49 -6.20
C VAL A 99 6.28 5.12 -7.46
#